data_df6ff86b7c38652648960e532962cd0c
#
_entry.id   df6ff86b7c38652648960e532962cd0c
#
_cell.length_a   1.000
_cell.length_b   1.000
_cell.length_c   1.000
_cell.angle_alpha   90.00
_cell.angle_beta   90.00
_cell.angle_gamma   90.00
#
_symmetry.space_group_name_H-M   'P 1'
#
loop_
_entity.id
_entity.type
_entity.pdbx_description
1 polymer ?
#
loop_
_entity_poly.entity_id
_entity_poly.type
_entity_poly.pdbx_seq_one_letter_code
_entity_poly.pdbx_strand_id
1 'polypeptide(L)'
;MERRSSTVKILVCILACLQGSIVPVGAQSSLHRIDSILTLNYRKGDIDTAYITRPTTKWTITAKMNVSGAKIEAEGLENGQHFKAEMEANRKTTLSVGVSYLGLSISASLNPAKLMGKYRDFELNFNSYGRRFGFDIIYQDAKNFTGWHDHEGRERVELPDGMLSVKTLNLNAFYVFNNRRFSYPAAFSQSYIQRRSAGSFLLAASAMGQHATLDWDQELQLKMTNIGLGAGYGYNYVPSQGWLLHISALPTFIVYSHTSMTFGDTRVPLHWHFPEVIITGRGAVVLPWGNKFLGMSMLFNFTNTGHKESLGLHNIKWHVRTFFGLRL
;
A
#
# COMPACT_ATOMS: atom_id res chain seq x y z
N MET A 1 1.81 -24.32 -18.60
CA MET A 1 0.43 -24.04 -18.16
C MET A 1 0.11 -24.54 -16.73
N GLU A 2 1.06 -25.17 -16.04
CA GLU A 2 0.85 -25.77 -14.69
C GLU A 2 1.19 -24.90 -13.48
N ARG A 3 1.89 -23.78 -13.64
CA ARG A 3 2.29 -22.92 -12.50
C ARG A 3 1.19 -22.01 -11.93
N ARG A 4 0.11 -21.75 -12.65
CA ARG A 4 -1.04 -20.94 -12.16
C ARG A 4 -1.93 -21.67 -11.15
N SER A 5 -1.87 -22.99 -11.08
CA SER A 5 -2.71 -23.81 -10.21
C SER A 5 -2.29 -23.76 -8.72
N SER A 6 -1.01 -23.55 -8.42
CA SER A 6 -0.51 -23.67 -7.03
C SER A 6 -0.91 -22.48 -6.15
N THR A 7 -0.86 -21.25 -6.66
CA THR A 7 -1.15 -20.04 -5.87
C THR A 7 -2.64 -19.93 -5.51
N VAL A 8 -3.53 -20.30 -6.44
CA VAL A 8 -4.97 -20.34 -6.21
C VAL A 8 -5.32 -21.44 -5.19
N LYS A 9 -4.65 -22.59 -5.25
CA LYS A 9 -4.85 -23.67 -4.28
C LYS A 9 -4.43 -23.28 -2.87
N ILE A 10 -3.35 -22.51 -2.71
CA ILE A 10 -2.90 -22.00 -1.40
C ILE A 10 -3.92 -21.00 -0.83
N LEU A 11 -4.44 -20.10 -1.66
CA LEU A 11 -5.44 -19.11 -1.23
C LEU A 11 -6.76 -19.78 -0.82
N VAL A 12 -7.20 -20.79 -1.56
CA VAL A 12 -8.40 -21.60 -1.26
C VAL A 12 -8.21 -22.42 0.02
N CYS A 13 -7.01 -22.98 0.25
CA CYS A 13 -6.73 -23.72 1.49
C CYS A 13 -6.73 -22.82 2.72
N ILE A 14 -6.24 -21.56 2.64
CA ILE A 14 -6.29 -20.61 3.74
C ILE A 14 -7.74 -20.21 4.05
N LEU A 15 -8.57 -20.02 3.04
CA LEU A 15 -10.01 -19.74 3.18
C LEU A 15 -10.78 -20.95 3.74
N ALA A 16 -10.45 -22.17 3.33
CA ALA A 16 -11.08 -23.38 3.82
C ALA A 16 -10.76 -23.68 5.30
N CYS A 17 -9.56 -23.34 5.76
CA CYS A 17 -9.19 -23.45 7.18
C CYS A 17 -10.00 -22.53 8.09
N LEU A 18 -10.49 -21.40 7.56
CA LEU A 18 -11.35 -20.47 8.30
C LEU A 18 -12.80 -20.96 8.43
N GLN A 19 -13.24 -21.90 7.57
CA GLN A 19 -14.62 -22.40 7.56
C GLN A 19 -14.80 -23.74 8.31
N GLY A 20 -13.77 -24.28 8.96
CA GLY A 20 -13.86 -25.56 9.68
C GLY A 20 -14.17 -26.77 8.80
N SER A 21 -14.01 -26.66 7.48
CA SER A 21 -14.26 -27.73 6.51
C SER A 21 -13.16 -28.78 6.57
N ILE A 22 -13.50 -30.05 6.41
CA ILE A 22 -12.57 -31.18 6.39
C ILE A 22 -11.56 -31.00 5.26
N VAL A 23 -10.30 -30.69 5.61
CA VAL A 23 -9.19 -30.53 4.65
C VAL A 23 -8.81 -31.90 4.13
N PRO A 24 -8.79 -32.16 2.81
CA PRO A 24 -8.40 -33.47 2.27
C PRO A 24 -6.95 -33.83 2.66
N VAL A 25 -6.69 -35.11 2.95
CA VAL A 25 -5.41 -35.62 3.49
C VAL A 25 -4.18 -35.17 2.68
N GLY A 26 -4.30 -35.04 1.36
CA GLY A 26 -3.23 -34.50 0.50
C GLY A 26 -2.90 -33.03 0.71
N ALA A 27 -3.85 -32.21 1.19
CA ALA A 27 -3.62 -30.80 1.52
C ALA A 27 -2.97 -30.66 2.91
N GLN A 28 -3.17 -31.56 3.84
CA GLN A 28 -2.52 -31.54 5.17
C GLN A 28 -1.01 -31.72 5.06
N SER A 29 -0.50 -32.62 4.21
CA SER A 29 0.93 -32.82 4.00
C SER A 29 1.60 -31.57 3.38
N SER A 30 0.91 -30.91 2.46
CA SER A 30 1.40 -29.64 1.83
C SER A 30 1.40 -28.49 2.82
N LEU A 31 0.39 -28.37 3.66
CA LEU A 31 0.30 -27.35 4.72
C LEU A 31 1.41 -27.54 5.77
N HIS A 32 1.65 -28.79 6.18
CA HIS A 32 2.72 -29.13 7.12
C HIS A 32 4.11 -28.78 6.57
N ARG A 33 4.33 -29.00 5.28
CA ARG A 33 5.58 -28.66 4.58
C ARG A 33 5.77 -27.14 4.50
N ILE A 34 4.70 -26.39 4.20
CA ILE A 34 4.71 -24.92 4.18
C ILE A 34 4.98 -24.37 5.59
N ASP A 35 4.31 -24.86 6.62
CA ASP A 35 4.55 -24.47 8.01
C ASP A 35 6.00 -24.72 8.43
N SER A 36 6.57 -25.87 8.09
CA SER A 36 7.95 -26.20 8.39
C SER A 36 8.93 -25.23 7.73
N ILE A 37 8.74 -24.92 6.44
CA ILE A 37 9.59 -23.99 5.69
C ILE A 37 9.49 -22.58 6.27
N LEU A 38 8.29 -22.08 6.53
CA LEU A 38 8.05 -20.75 7.10
C LEU A 38 8.62 -20.66 8.52
N THR A 39 8.39 -21.66 9.35
CA THR A 39 8.90 -21.70 10.72
C THR A 39 10.42 -21.78 10.75
N LEU A 40 11.05 -22.57 9.88
CA LEU A 40 12.50 -22.64 9.76
C LEU A 40 13.09 -21.31 9.31
N ASN A 41 12.54 -20.67 8.31
CA ASN A 41 12.99 -19.36 7.83
C ASN A 41 12.77 -18.27 8.89
N TYR A 42 11.66 -18.29 9.60
CA TYR A 42 11.39 -17.37 10.69
C TYR A 42 12.35 -17.55 11.86
N ARG A 43 12.66 -18.81 12.26
CA ARG A 43 13.54 -19.13 13.39
C ARG A 43 15.03 -19.02 13.05
N LYS A 44 15.48 -19.42 11.87
CA LYS A 44 16.89 -19.36 11.44
C LYS A 44 17.46 -17.95 11.28
N GLY A 45 16.61 -16.94 11.25
CA GLY A 45 17.07 -15.56 11.11
C GLY A 45 17.93 -15.14 12.31
N ASP A 46 19.20 -14.78 12.05
CA ASP A 46 20.10 -14.20 13.05
C ASP A 46 19.63 -12.79 13.43
N ILE A 47 19.17 -12.63 14.67
CA ILE A 47 18.73 -11.35 15.26
C ILE A 47 19.52 -11.08 16.53
N ASP A 48 19.79 -9.82 16.79
CA ASP A 48 20.32 -9.36 18.07
C ASP A 48 19.17 -9.31 19.08
N THR A 49 19.12 -10.29 19.98
CA THR A 49 18.04 -10.46 20.97
C THR A 49 17.94 -9.31 21.97
N ALA A 50 19.00 -8.50 22.11
CA ALA A 50 18.94 -7.27 22.88
C ALA A 50 18.09 -6.19 22.22
N TYR A 51 17.93 -6.24 20.87
CA TYR A 51 17.19 -5.26 20.09
C TYR A 51 15.84 -5.76 19.60
N ILE A 52 15.76 -7.04 19.21
CA ILE A 52 14.55 -7.62 18.60
C ILE A 52 14.25 -8.96 19.25
N THR A 53 12.99 -9.22 19.52
CA THR A 53 12.53 -10.54 19.95
C THR A 53 11.39 -11.03 19.06
N ARG A 54 11.24 -12.35 18.96
CA ARG A 54 10.11 -13.01 18.29
C ARG A 54 9.04 -13.30 19.34
N PRO A 55 7.75 -13.04 19.02
CA PRO A 55 6.66 -13.59 19.82
C PRO A 55 6.77 -15.12 19.90
N THR A 56 6.31 -15.68 20.99
CA THR A 56 6.23 -17.14 21.16
C THR A 56 5.10 -17.76 20.32
N THR A 57 4.14 -16.93 19.94
CA THR A 57 2.94 -17.26 19.16
C THR A 57 3.23 -17.18 17.65
N LYS A 58 2.54 -17.99 16.84
CA LYS A 58 2.68 -17.99 15.38
C LYS A 58 1.62 -17.12 14.68
N TRP A 59 0.46 -16.97 15.29
CA TRP A 59 -0.68 -16.26 14.72
C TRP A 59 -0.86 -14.89 15.33
N THR A 60 -1.32 -13.95 14.52
CA THR A 60 -1.77 -12.64 14.98
C THR A 60 -3.07 -12.28 14.26
N ILE A 61 -4.09 -11.94 15.01
CA ILE A 61 -5.36 -11.43 14.50
C ILE A 61 -5.41 -9.93 14.77
N THR A 62 -5.79 -9.13 13.78
CA THR A 62 -5.89 -7.68 13.90
C THR A 62 -7.22 -7.17 13.39
N ALA A 63 -7.89 -6.34 14.19
CA ALA A 63 -8.98 -5.48 13.73
C ALA A 63 -8.40 -4.10 13.42
N LYS A 64 -8.79 -3.51 12.29
CA LYS A 64 -8.23 -2.25 11.80
C LYS A 64 -9.35 -1.34 11.32
N MET A 65 -9.23 -0.07 11.63
CA MET A 65 -10.03 1.01 11.05
C MET A 65 -9.09 1.89 10.24
N ASN A 66 -9.39 2.10 8.97
CA ASN A 66 -8.58 2.91 8.09
C ASN A 66 -9.38 4.12 7.64
N VAL A 67 -8.73 5.28 7.61
CA VAL A 67 -9.22 6.49 6.97
C VAL A 67 -8.22 6.85 5.90
N SER A 68 -8.66 7.05 4.67
CA SER A 68 -7.80 7.38 3.54
C SER A 68 -8.40 8.49 2.69
N GLY A 69 -7.52 9.22 2.01
CA GLY A 69 -7.86 10.23 1.02
C GLY A 69 -6.80 10.29 -0.07
N ALA A 70 -7.17 10.83 -1.20
CA ALA A 70 -6.27 11.10 -2.30
C ALA A 70 -6.63 12.45 -2.92
N LYS A 71 -5.62 13.20 -3.35
CA LYS A 71 -5.75 14.46 -4.08
C LYS A 71 -4.90 14.36 -5.34
N ILE A 72 -5.47 14.69 -6.46
CA ILE A 72 -4.82 14.73 -7.76
C ILE A 72 -4.93 16.17 -8.25
N GLU A 73 -3.80 16.78 -8.55
CA GLU A 73 -3.72 18.08 -9.22
C GLU A 73 -3.10 17.87 -10.59
N ALA A 74 -3.74 18.42 -11.61
CA ALA A 74 -3.23 18.47 -12.98
C ALA A 74 -3.05 19.93 -13.38
N GLU A 75 -1.91 20.26 -13.96
CA GLU A 75 -1.63 21.58 -14.51
C GLU A 75 -0.90 21.44 -15.84
N GLY A 76 -1.18 22.34 -16.79
CA GLY A 76 -0.55 22.27 -18.10
C GLY A 76 -0.99 23.39 -19.04
N LEU A 77 -0.66 23.22 -20.33
CA LEU A 77 -1.07 24.09 -21.40
C LEU A 77 -2.01 23.34 -22.33
N GLU A 78 -3.21 23.88 -22.54
CA GLU A 78 -4.17 23.41 -23.52
C GLU A 78 -4.49 24.57 -24.47
N ASN A 79 -4.21 24.37 -25.77
CA ASN A 79 -4.39 25.39 -26.81
C ASN A 79 -3.67 26.74 -26.50
N GLY A 80 -2.51 26.68 -25.82
CA GLY A 80 -1.74 27.87 -25.41
C GLY A 80 -2.27 28.60 -24.17
N GLN A 81 -3.30 28.06 -23.50
CA GLN A 81 -3.84 28.58 -22.25
C GLN A 81 -3.47 27.66 -21.10
N HIS A 82 -3.09 28.22 -19.96
CA HIS A 82 -2.87 27.44 -18.76
C HIS A 82 -4.18 26.89 -18.23
N PHE A 83 -4.20 25.60 -17.93
CA PHE A 83 -5.29 24.98 -17.21
C PHE A 83 -4.79 24.41 -15.88
N LYS A 84 -5.68 24.37 -14.92
CA LYS A 84 -5.50 23.71 -13.65
C LYS A 84 -6.76 22.91 -13.32
N ALA A 85 -6.57 21.66 -12.89
CA ALA A 85 -7.63 20.82 -12.39
C ALA A 85 -7.22 20.20 -11.05
N GLU A 86 -8.15 20.13 -10.15
CA GLU A 86 -7.98 19.55 -8.83
C GLU A 86 -9.11 18.55 -8.57
N MET A 87 -8.76 17.35 -8.19
CA MET A 87 -9.70 16.29 -7.85
C MET A 87 -9.32 15.68 -6.51
N GLU A 88 -10.28 15.62 -5.62
CA GLU A 88 -10.12 15.02 -4.30
C GLU A 88 -11.04 13.81 -4.18
N ALA A 89 -10.49 12.68 -3.76
CA ALA A 89 -11.28 11.52 -3.40
C ALA A 89 -12.00 11.78 -2.08
N ASN A 90 -13.30 11.51 -2.04
CA ASN A 90 -14.06 11.56 -0.80
C ASN A 90 -13.39 10.70 0.27
N ARG A 91 -13.26 11.24 1.47
CA ARG A 91 -12.62 10.54 2.59
C ARG A 91 -13.31 9.20 2.83
N LYS A 92 -12.54 8.15 2.81
CA LYS A 92 -13.01 6.78 2.90
C LYS A 92 -12.64 6.17 4.24
N THR A 93 -13.64 5.70 4.97
CA THR A 93 -13.44 4.90 6.18
C THR A 93 -13.69 3.44 5.86
N THR A 94 -12.73 2.56 6.16
CA THR A 94 -12.85 1.12 5.97
C THR A 94 -12.56 0.38 7.26
N LEU A 95 -13.33 -0.68 7.53
CA LEU A 95 -13.06 -1.63 8.59
C LEU A 95 -12.39 -2.86 7.98
N SER A 96 -11.36 -3.36 8.62
CA SER A 96 -10.59 -4.50 8.11
C SER A 96 -10.30 -5.49 9.22
N VAL A 97 -10.30 -6.76 8.85
CA VAL A 97 -9.77 -7.84 9.69
C VAL A 97 -8.56 -8.42 8.99
N GLY A 98 -7.47 -8.55 9.72
CA GLY A 98 -6.22 -9.13 9.24
C GLY A 98 -5.83 -10.34 10.05
N VAL A 99 -5.27 -11.33 9.36
CA VAL A 99 -4.65 -12.51 9.95
C VAL A 99 -3.21 -12.57 9.47
N SER A 100 -2.29 -12.74 10.39
CA SER A 100 -0.87 -12.89 10.09
C SER A 100 -0.36 -14.23 10.64
N TYR A 101 0.47 -14.89 9.86
CA TYR A 101 1.16 -16.10 10.24
C TYR A 101 2.66 -15.95 9.94
N LEU A 102 3.49 -15.95 10.99
CA LEU A 102 4.94 -15.80 10.91
C LEU A 102 5.43 -14.63 10.03
N GLY A 103 4.68 -13.51 10.01
CA GLY A 103 5.01 -12.32 9.22
C GLY A 103 4.36 -12.23 7.84
N LEU A 104 3.73 -13.30 7.37
CA LEU A 104 2.83 -13.25 6.21
C LEU A 104 1.47 -12.76 6.68
N SER A 105 0.97 -11.67 6.09
CA SER A 105 -0.29 -11.07 6.48
C SER A 105 -1.25 -10.99 5.30
N ILE A 106 -2.49 -11.34 5.56
CA ILE A 106 -3.61 -11.09 4.65
C ILE A 106 -4.67 -10.29 5.39
N SER A 107 -5.27 -9.33 4.73
CA SER A 107 -6.37 -8.57 5.32
C SER A 107 -7.47 -8.32 4.30
N ALA A 108 -8.71 -8.43 4.76
CA ALA A 108 -9.89 -8.06 4.02
C ALA A 108 -10.46 -6.76 4.59
N SER A 109 -10.81 -5.84 3.71
CA SER A 109 -11.36 -4.53 4.06
C SER A 109 -12.80 -4.41 3.57
N LEU A 110 -13.66 -3.93 4.43
CA LEU A 110 -15.06 -3.61 4.12
C LEU A 110 -15.27 -2.11 4.28
N ASN A 111 -15.89 -1.50 3.30
CA ASN A 111 -16.36 -0.12 3.40
C ASN A 111 -17.83 -0.13 3.85
N PRO A 112 -18.17 0.38 5.07
CA PRO A 112 -19.57 0.41 5.52
C PRO A 112 -20.48 1.23 4.61
N ALA A 113 -20.00 2.30 4.01
CA ALA A 113 -20.77 3.12 3.07
C ALA A 113 -21.11 2.35 1.78
N LYS A 114 -20.29 1.38 1.38
CA LYS A 114 -20.60 0.47 0.26
C LYS A 114 -21.76 -0.46 0.58
N LEU A 115 -21.86 -0.95 1.81
CA LEU A 115 -22.97 -1.78 2.25
C LEU A 115 -24.31 -1.01 2.21
N MET A 116 -24.25 0.33 2.33
CA MET A 116 -25.39 1.23 2.21
C MET A 116 -25.61 1.74 0.77
N GLY A 117 -24.93 1.18 -0.24
CA GLY A 117 -25.13 1.51 -1.66
C GLY A 117 -24.51 2.80 -2.15
N LYS A 118 -23.75 3.52 -1.30
CA LYS A 118 -23.23 4.86 -1.64
C LYS A 118 -22.00 4.88 -2.54
N TYR A 119 -21.14 3.83 -2.53
CA TYR A 119 -19.87 3.83 -3.28
C TYR A 119 -19.49 2.44 -3.81
N ARG A 120 -18.84 2.39 -4.99
CA ARG A 120 -18.38 1.15 -5.65
C ARG A 120 -16.86 0.96 -5.56
N ASP A 121 -16.26 1.37 -4.45
CA ASP A 121 -14.82 1.20 -4.27
C ASP A 121 -14.47 -0.21 -3.82
N PHE A 122 -13.45 -0.76 -4.43
CA PHE A 122 -12.87 -2.04 -4.06
C PHE A 122 -11.39 -1.87 -3.73
N GLU A 123 -10.92 -2.48 -2.66
CA GLU A 123 -9.51 -2.48 -2.28
C GLU A 123 -9.10 -3.86 -1.77
N LEU A 124 -8.01 -4.38 -2.33
CA LEU A 124 -7.38 -5.60 -1.90
C LEU A 124 -5.93 -5.30 -1.52
N ASN A 125 -5.55 -5.63 -0.30
CA ASN A 125 -4.21 -5.45 0.23
C ASN A 125 -3.62 -6.78 0.63
N PHE A 126 -2.48 -7.11 0.06
CA PHE A 126 -1.66 -8.23 0.47
C PHE A 126 -0.26 -7.72 0.86
N ASN A 127 0.16 -8.01 2.08
CA ASN A 127 1.45 -7.56 2.58
C ASN A 127 2.22 -8.72 3.22
N SER A 128 3.51 -8.71 3.03
CA SER A 128 4.44 -9.58 3.74
C SER A 128 5.61 -8.77 4.25
N TYR A 129 5.80 -8.78 5.54
CA TYR A 129 6.91 -8.09 6.19
C TYR A 129 7.80 -9.10 6.87
N GLY A 130 8.84 -9.51 6.14
CA GLY A 130 9.92 -10.31 6.66
C GLY A 130 11.01 -9.46 7.32
N ARG A 131 12.02 -10.13 7.85
CA ARG A 131 13.15 -9.47 8.52
C ARG A 131 14.00 -8.66 7.54
N ARG A 132 14.36 -9.24 6.40
CA ARG A 132 15.23 -8.61 5.38
C ARG A 132 14.44 -8.00 4.24
N PHE A 133 13.41 -8.68 3.81
CA PHE A 133 12.58 -8.29 2.66
C PHE A 133 11.16 -8.09 3.12
N GLY A 134 10.51 -7.13 2.54
CA GLY A 134 9.08 -6.95 2.63
C GLY A 134 8.52 -6.53 1.30
N PHE A 135 7.22 -6.79 1.12
CA PHE A 135 6.51 -6.33 -0.06
C PHE A 135 5.05 -6.04 0.26
N ASP A 136 4.49 -5.13 -0.50
CA ASP A 136 3.09 -4.74 -0.49
C ASP A 136 2.53 -4.89 -1.90
N ILE A 137 1.36 -5.50 -2.03
CA ILE A 137 0.56 -5.54 -3.25
C ILE A 137 -0.77 -4.92 -2.91
N ILE A 138 -1.11 -3.82 -3.59
CA ILE A 138 -2.32 -3.06 -3.35
C ILE A 138 -3.05 -2.90 -4.68
N TYR A 139 -4.24 -3.47 -4.78
CA TYR A 139 -5.16 -3.22 -5.88
C TYR A 139 -6.31 -2.35 -5.41
N GLN A 140 -6.64 -1.34 -6.17
CA GLN A 140 -7.66 -0.35 -5.85
C GLN A 140 -8.49 -0.04 -7.09
N ASP A 141 -9.81 -0.01 -6.96
CA ASP A 141 -10.78 0.49 -7.94
C ASP A 141 -11.63 1.55 -7.24
N ALA A 142 -11.51 2.81 -7.64
CA ALA A 142 -12.16 3.95 -7.01
C ALA A 142 -12.88 4.81 -8.03
N LYS A 143 -14.11 5.25 -7.69
CA LYS A 143 -14.95 6.10 -8.53
C LYS A 143 -15.49 7.36 -7.84
N ASN A 144 -15.10 7.60 -6.60
CA ASN A 144 -15.67 8.65 -5.75
C ASN A 144 -14.75 9.88 -5.66
N PHE A 145 -14.53 10.52 -6.80
CA PHE A 145 -13.78 11.76 -6.88
C PHE A 145 -14.72 12.92 -7.17
N THR A 146 -14.51 14.04 -6.46
CA THR A 146 -15.11 15.35 -6.76
C THR A 146 -13.98 16.34 -7.01
N GLY A 147 -14.24 17.37 -7.77
CA GLY A 147 -13.20 18.34 -8.06
C GLY A 147 -13.68 19.51 -8.90
N TRP A 148 -12.73 20.21 -9.46
CA TRP A 148 -12.97 21.34 -10.34
C TRP A 148 -11.85 21.45 -11.38
N HIS A 149 -12.16 22.07 -12.49
CA HIS A 149 -11.18 22.50 -13.46
C HIS A 149 -11.37 24.00 -13.80
N ASP A 150 -10.31 24.62 -14.19
CA ASP A 150 -10.25 26.05 -14.48
C ASP A 150 -9.27 26.25 -15.66
N HIS A 151 -9.64 27.16 -16.57
CA HIS A 151 -8.75 27.68 -17.61
C HIS A 151 -8.49 29.14 -17.29
N GLU A 152 -7.30 29.64 -17.52
CA GLU A 152 -6.85 30.99 -17.23
C GLU A 152 -7.88 32.05 -17.65
N GLY A 153 -8.44 32.76 -16.64
CA GLY A 153 -9.45 33.80 -16.84
C GLY A 153 -10.90 33.35 -17.05
N ARG A 154 -11.21 32.06 -16.90
CA ARG A 154 -12.58 31.54 -16.95
C ARG A 154 -13.09 31.13 -15.58
N GLU A 155 -14.42 31.01 -15.46
CA GLU A 155 -15.06 30.52 -14.25
C GLU A 155 -14.73 29.05 -13.98
N ARG A 156 -14.51 28.70 -12.73
CA ARG A 156 -14.29 27.32 -12.30
C ARG A 156 -15.51 26.48 -12.60
N VAL A 157 -15.28 25.33 -13.22
CA VAL A 157 -16.30 24.33 -13.49
C VAL A 157 -16.14 23.19 -12.50
N GLU A 158 -17.20 22.87 -11.76
CA GLU A 158 -17.20 21.74 -10.82
C GLU A 158 -17.33 20.40 -11.55
N LEU A 159 -16.57 19.44 -11.10
CA LEU A 159 -16.60 18.06 -11.58
C LEU A 159 -17.39 17.22 -10.57
N PRO A 160 -18.58 16.73 -10.94
CA PRO A 160 -19.42 15.95 -10.04
C PRO A 160 -18.82 14.58 -9.69
N ASP A 161 -19.31 14.02 -8.58
CA ASP A 161 -18.88 12.71 -8.10
C ASP A 161 -19.19 11.60 -9.11
N GLY A 162 -18.25 10.68 -9.28
CA GLY A 162 -18.39 9.50 -10.14
C GLY A 162 -17.94 9.66 -11.58
N MET A 163 -17.55 10.87 -12.03
CA MET A 163 -17.00 11.08 -13.37
C MET A 163 -15.62 10.48 -13.55
N LEU A 164 -14.79 10.51 -12.51
CA LEU A 164 -13.44 9.92 -12.54
C LEU A 164 -13.45 8.51 -11.96
N SER A 165 -13.01 7.55 -12.75
CA SER A 165 -12.75 6.17 -12.34
C SER A 165 -11.25 5.90 -12.38
N VAL A 166 -10.66 5.45 -11.27
CA VAL A 166 -9.22 5.16 -11.18
C VAL A 166 -9.00 3.74 -10.67
N LYS A 167 -8.39 2.91 -11.51
CA LYS A 167 -7.92 1.56 -11.14
C LYS A 167 -6.41 1.60 -10.97
N THR A 168 -5.91 1.13 -9.84
CA THR A 168 -4.48 1.17 -9.53
C THR A 168 -4.01 -0.18 -9.02
N LEU A 169 -2.88 -0.66 -9.52
CA LEU A 169 -2.13 -1.77 -8.99
C LEU A 169 -0.76 -1.25 -8.55
N ASN A 170 -0.46 -1.34 -7.25
CA ASN A 170 0.84 -0.99 -6.70
C ASN A 170 1.55 -2.23 -6.18
N LEU A 171 2.79 -2.41 -6.61
CA LEU A 171 3.71 -3.43 -6.14
C LEU A 171 4.90 -2.70 -5.53
N ASN A 172 5.16 -2.90 -4.24
CA ASN A 172 6.31 -2.33 -3.56
C ASN A 172 7.10 -3.43 -2.90
N ALA A 173 8.41 -3.41 -3.04
CA ALA A 173 9.34 -4.28 -2.36
C ALA A 173 10.42 -3.45 -1.68
N PHE A 174 10.91 -3.93 -0.55
CA PHE A 174 12.01 -3.27 0.15
C PHE A 174 12.95 -4.27 0.80
N TYR A 175 14.20 -3.87 0.92
CA TYR A 175 15.26 -4.58 1.61
C TYR A 175 15.76 -3.77 2.81
N VAL A 176 15.94 -4.43 3.95
CA VAL A 176 16.38 -3.86 5.22
C VAL A 176 17.83 -4.26 5.49
N PHE A 177 18.76 -3.30 5.52
CA PHE A 177 20.18 -3.57 5.73
C PHE A 177 20.49 -3.98 7.18
N ASN A 178 20.06 -3.20 8.16
CA ASN A 178 20.30 -3.49 9.58
C ASN A 178 19.21 -4.42 10.16
N ASN A 179 18.92 -5.50 9.48
CA ASN A 179 17.86 -6.43 9.83
C ASN A 179 18.10 -7.25 11.12
N ARG A 180 19.29 -7.18 11.71
CA ARG A 180 19.61 -7.82 13.00
C ARG A 180 19.11 -7.00 14.19
N ARG A 181 19.09 -5.66 14.09
CA ARG A 181 18.74 -4.74 15.17
C ARG A 181 17.49 -3.91 14.89
N PHE A 182 17.16 -3.67 13.63
CA PHE A 182 15.99 -2.95 13.20
C PHE A 182 14.93 -3.89 12.65
N SER A 183 13.68 -3.77 13.13
CA SER A 183 12.56 -4.59 12.69
C SER A 183 11.44 -3.74 12.11
N TYR A 184 11.34 -3.74 10.79
CA TYR A 184 10.20 -3.14 10.08
C TYR A 184 8.87 -3.82 10.45
N PRO A 185 8.82 -5.18 10.54
CA PRO A 185 7.62 -5.90 10.98
C PRO A 185 7.12 -5.52 12.38
N ALA A 186 7.99 -5.08 13.29
CA ALA A 186 7.57 -4.67 14.63
C ALA A 186 6.64 -3.44 14.62
N ALA A 187 6.72 -2.60 13.58
CA ALA A 187 5.86 -1.43 13.43
C ALA A 187 4.53 -1.73 12.73
N PHE A 188 4.50 -2.69 11.78
CA PHE A 188 3.37 -2.82 10.85
C PHE A 188 2.63 -4.16 10.91
N SER A 189 3.33 -5.28 11.10
CA SER A 189 2.71 -6.62 11.16
C SER A 189 2.73 -7.27 12.54
N GLN A 190 3.49 -6.69 13.48
CA GLN A 190 3.63 -7.17 14.86
C GLN A 190 4.16 -8.61 14.99
N SER A 191 4.79 -9.14 13.93
CA SER A 191 5.43 -10.47 13.92
C SER A 191 6.78 -10.48 14.63
N TYR A 192 7.32 -9.31 14.98
CA TYR A 192 8.50 -9.11 15.83
C TYR A 192 8.20 -8.03 16.88
N ILE A 193 9.01 -8.00 17.92
CA ILE A 193 8.95 -7.00 18.99
C ILE A 193 10.30 -6.28 19.00
N GLN A 194 10.30 -4.97 18.80
CA GLN A 194 11.48 -4.12 18.96
C GLN A 194 11.65 -3.80 20.46
N ARG A 195 12.83 -4.05 21.02
CA ARG A 195 13.14 -3.82 22.42
C ARG A 195 14.00 -2.60 22.70
N ARG A 196 14.83 -2.22 21.75
CA ARG A 196 15.71 -1.04 21.80
C ARG A 196 15.61 -0.27 20.51
N SER A 197 15.84 1.01 20.60
CA SER A 197 15.85 1.89 19.43
C SER A 197 16.93 1.47 18.44
N ALA A 198 16.55 1.44 17.16
CA ALA A 198 17.47 1.13 16.06
C ALA A 198 16.94 1.70 14.75
N GLY A 199 17.82 1.95 13.81
CA GLY A 199 17.50 2.36 12.46
C GLY A 199 18.15 1.49 11.40
N SER A 200 17.70 1.66 10.18
CA SER A 200 18.24 0.95 9.01
C SER A 200 18.11 1.79 7.74
N PHE A 201 19.11 1.71 6.89
CA PHE A 201 18.92 2.02 5.48
C PHE A 201 17.99 0.99 4.86
N LEU A 202 17.19 1.47 3.91
CA LEU A 202 16.21 0.70 3.16
C LEU A 202 16.49 0.89 1.67
N LEU A 203 16.47 -0.19 0.90
CA LEU A 203 16.43 -0.14 -0.56
C LEU A 203 15.02 -0.48 -0.99
N ALA A 204 14.46 0.25 -1.93
CA ALA A 204 13.09 0.05 -2.40
C ALA A 204 13.03 -0.14 -3.91
N ALA A 205 12.11 -0.98 -4.35
CA ALA A 205 11.69 -1.09 -5.74
C ALA A 205 10.15 -1.01 -5.77
N SER A 206 9.62 -0.25 -6.72
CA SER A 206 8.18 -0.10 -6.90
C SER A 206 7.78 -0.31 -8.35
N ALA A 207 6.59 -0.87 -8.56
CA ALA A 207 5.95 -0.89 -9.86
C ALA A 207 4.48 -0.48 -9.67
N MET A 208 4.01 0.46 -10.48
CA MET A 208 2.64 0.97 -10.42
C MET A 208 2.03 0.90 -11.81
N GLY A 209 0.86 0.27 -11.90
CA GLY A 209 -0.03 0.37 -13.05
C GLY A 209 -1.27 1.16 -12.67
N GLN A 210 -1.64 2.15 -13.46
CA GLN A 210 -2.83 2.97 -13.25
C GLN A 210 -3.62 3.11 -14.54
N HIS A 211 -4.93 2.99 -14.43
CA HIS A 211 -5.88 3.28 -15.50
C HIS A 211 -6.93 4.23 -14.94
N ALA A 212 -6.94 5.46 -15.42
CA ALA A 212 -7.93 6.47 -15.08
C ALA A 212 -8.82 6.74 -16.30
N THR A 213 -10.11 6.84 -16.07
CA THR A 213 -11.11 7.21 -17.09
C THR A 213 -11.94 8.36 -16.53
N LEU A 214 -11.95 9.48 -17.23
CA LEU A 214 -12.79 10.63 -16.94
C LEU A 214 -13.91 10.66 -17.98
N ASP A 215 -15.15 10.54 -17.52
CA ASP A 215 -16.35 10.59 -18.33
C ASP A 215 -16.85 12.05 -18.40
N TRP A 216 -16.43 12.75 -19.45
CA TRP A 216 -16.75 14.12 -19.79
C TRP A 216 -17.44 14.13 -21.17
N ASP A 217 -17.61 15.28 -21.82
CA ASP A 217 -18.17 15.38 -23.18
C ASP A 217 -17.49 14.43 -24.19
N GLN A 218 -16.19 14.19 -24.00
CA GLN A 218 -15.44 13.11 -24.63
C GLN A 218 -14.71 12.31 -23.56
N GLU A 219 -14.72 10.99 -23.68
CA GLU A 219 -14.07 10.11 -22.73
C GLU A 219 -12.54 10.33 -22.77
N LEU A 220 -11.96 10.68 -21.62
CA LEU A 220 -10.51 10.78 -21.44
C LEU A 220 -10.02 9.55 -20.70
N GLN A 221 -9.13 8.81 -21.33
CA GLN A 221 -8.47 7.66 -20.74
C GLN A 221 -6.98 7.93 -20.53
N LEU A 222 -6.49 7.68 -19.33
CA LEU A 222 -5.07 7.74 -18.97
C LEU A 222 -4.61 6.35 -18.51
N LYS A 223 -3.60 5.80 -19.18
CA LYS A 223 -2.93 4.56 -18.77
C LYS A 223 -1.49 4.87 -18.45
N MET A 224 -1.05 4.50 -17.27
CA MET A 224 0.30 4.77 -16.78
C MET A 224 0.90 3.50 -16.17
N THR A 225 2.16 3.23 -16.49
CA THR A 225 2.97 2.17 -15.89
C THR A 225 4.31 2.77 -15.50
N ASN A 226 4.62 2.73 -14.21
CA ASN A 226 5.86 3.27 -13.66
C ASN A 226 6.64 2.18 -12.94
N ILE A 227 7.96 2.16 -13.12
CA ILE A 227 8.88 1.34 -12.33
C ILE A 227 9.86 2.30 -11.66
N GLY A 228 10.05 2.15 -10.36
CA GLY A 228 10.91 3.00 -9.57
C GLY A 228 11.90 2.23 -8.72
N LEU A 229 13.06 2.83 -8.50
CA LEU A 229 14.09 2.37 -7.59
C LEU A 229 14.43 3.49 -6.61
N GLY A 230 14.61 3.14 -5.35
CA GLY A 230 14.84 4.14 -4.32
C GLY A 230 15.61 3.61 -3.14
N ALA A 231 16.09 4.54 -2.33
CA ALA A 231 16.72 4.24 -1.06
C ALA A 231 16.24 5.23 -0.01
N GLY A 232 16.17 4.81 1.22
CA GLY A 232 15.71 5.64 2.31
C GLY A 232 16.19 5.15 3.65
N TYR A 233 15.58 5.68 4.69
CA TYR A 233 15.92 5.35 6.06
C TYR A 233 14.67 5.14 6.91
N GLY A 234 14.72 4.17 7.81
CA GLY A 234 13.71 3.94 8.82
C GLY A 234 14.33 3.87 10.21
N TYR A 235 13.60 4.39 11.19
CA TYR A 235 14.01 4.40 12.58
C TYR A 235 12.87 3.94 13.48
N ASN A 236 13.18 3.02 14.39
CA ASN A 236 12.34 2.58 15.48
C ASN A 236 12.86 3.18 16.78
N TYR A 237 12.09 4.06 17.40
CA TYR A 237 12.36 4.58 18.73
C TYR A 237 11.57 3.79 19.76
N VAL A 238 12.26 3.25 20.76
CA VAL A 238 11.68 2.47 21.85
C VAL A 238 12.12 3.11 23.17
N PRO A 239 11.29 3.89 23.84
CA PRO A 239 11.57 4.42 25.17
C PRO A 239 11.51 3.32 26.23
N SER A 240 11.91 3.65 27.45
CA SER A 240 11.94 2.71 28.59
C SER A 240 10.59 2.05 28.92
N GLN A 241 9.49 2.67 28.52
CA GLN A 241 8.12 2.17 28.76
C GLN A 241 7.68 1.08 27.77
N GLY A 242 8.52 0.70 26.77
CA GLY A 242 8.29 -0.45 25.90
C GLY A 242 7.33 -0.23 24.72
N TRP A 243 6.81 0.98 24.49
CA TRP A 243 6.07 1.30 23.27
C TRP A 243 7.02 1.58 22.10
N LEU A 244 6.53 1.52 20.89
CA LEU A 244 7.31 1.70 19.66
C LEU A 244 6.79 2.90 18.88
N LEU A 245 7.68 3.81 18.52
CA LEU A 245 7.46 4.84 17.51
C LEU A 245 8.34 4.52 16.29
N HIS A 246 7.73 4.42 15.13
CA HIS A 246 8.42 4.23 13.85
C HIS A 246 8.24 5.46 12.96
N ILE A 247 9.32 5.83 12.27
CA ILE A 247 9.29 6.77 11.16
C ILE A 247 10.19 6.26 10.04
N SER A 248 9.76 6.37 8.79
CA SER A 248 10.60 6.09 7.62
C SER A 248 10.22 6.97 6.44
N ALA A 249 11.22 7.26 5.62
CA ALA A 249 11.07 7.98 4.36
C ALA A 249 11.84 7.26 3.26
N LEU A 250 11.18 7.01 2.14
CA LEU A 250 11.72 6.31 0.97
C LEU A 250 11.45 7.13 -0.29
N PRO A 251 12.34 8.06 -0.66
CA PRO A 251 12.35 8.61 -2.01
C PRO A 251 12.69 7.51 -3.03
N THR A 252 11.90 7.45 -4.09
CA THR A 252 12.01 6.47 -5.16
C THR A 252 12.00 7.22 -6.49
N PHE A 253 13.05 7.06 -7.29
CA PHE A 253 13.15 7.63 -8.62
C PHE A 253 12.50 6.70 -9.63
N ILE A 254 11.64 7.25 -10.48
CA ILE A 254 11.03 6.51 -11.58
C ILE A 254 12.09 6.32 -12.65
N VAL A 255 12.49 5.08 -12.89
CA VAL A 255 13.53 4.70 -13.87
C VAL A 255 12.92 4.25 -15.18
N TYR A 256 11.63 3.94 -15.19
CA TYR A 256 10.86 3.64 -16.38
C TYR A 256 9.42 4.12 -16.21
N SER A 257 8.93 4.85 -17.19
CA SER A 257 7.53 5.28 -17.27
C SER A 257 7.00 5.08 -18.67
N HIS A 258 5.82 4.52 -18.77
CA HIS A 258 5.05 4.48 -20.01
C HIS A 258 3.66 5.02 -19.74
N THR A 259 3.36 6.18 -20.33
CA THR A 259 2.08 6.86 -20.18
C THR A 259 1.44 7.05 -21.54
N SER A 260 0.17 6.70 -21.65
CA SER A 260 -0.65 6.97 -22.84
C SER A 260 -1.96 7.63 -22.41
N MET A 261 -2.29 8.72 -23.09
CA MET A 261 -3.55 9.43 -22.93
C MET A 261 -4.34 9.34 -24.23
N THR A 262 -5.62 9.07 -24.14
CA THR A 262 -6.54 9.03 -25.27
C THR A 262 -7.72 9.96 -24.95
N PHE A 263 -8.04 10.84 -25.86
CA PHE A 263 -9.16 11.76 -25.78
C PHE A 263 -10.08 11.50 -26.97
N GLY A 264 -11.25 10.93 -26.72
CA GLY A 264 -12.07 10.33 -27.76
C GLY A 264 -11.26 9.30 -28.57
N ASP A 265 -11.15 9.49 -29.88
CA ASP A 265 -10.35 8.64 -30.78
C ASP A 265 -8.90 9.12 -30.97
N THR A 266 -8.52 10.25 -30.36
CA THR A 266 -7.20 10.84 -30.53
C THR A 266 -6.25 10.42 -29.42
N ARG A 267 -5.11 9.81 -29.79
CA ARG A 267 -4.06 9.46 -28.85
C ARG A 267 -3.09 10.64 -28.70
N VAL A 268 -2.92 11.10 -27.46
CA VAL A 268 -1.96 12.14 -27.08
C VAL A 268 -0.69 11.48 -26.54
N PRO A 269 0.47 11.64 -27.18
CA PRO A 269 1.72 11.12 -26.66
C PRO A 269 2.15 11.96 -25.44
N LEU A 270 2.36 11.31 -24.30
CA LEU A 270 2.95 11.93 -23.14
C LEU A 270 4.39 11.46 -23.00
N HIS A 271 5.33 12.40 -22.96
CA HIS A 271 6.75 12.11 -22.83
C HIS A 271 7.14 12.11 -21.36
N TRP A 272 7.79 11.04 -20.95
CA TRP A 272 8.37 10.95 -19.62
C TRP A 272 9.69 11.75 -19.56
N HIS A 273 9.90 12.46 -18.46
CA HIS A 273 11.12 13.22 -18.21
C HIS A 273 11.74 12.77 -16.87
N PHE A 274 12.99 12.36 -16.92
CA PHE A 274 13.76 12.06 -15.71
C PHE A 274 14.36 13.38 -15.13
N PRO A 275 14.37 13.60 -13.79
CA PRO A 275 13.94 12.68 -12.74
C PRO A 275 12.49 12.92 -12.29
N GLU A 276 11.69 11.86 -12.27
CA GLU A 276 10.43 11.85 -11.55
C GLU A 276 10.58 11.10 -10.23
N VAL A 277 9.97 11.60 -9.17
CA VAL A 277 10.17 11.10 -7.80
C VAL A 277 8.84 10.76 -7.13
N ILE A 278 8.79 9.59 -6.52
CA ILE A 278 7.75 9.19 -5.57
C ILE A 278 8.37 9.22 -4.18
N ILE A 279 7.78 9.97 -3.25
CA ILE A 279 8.20 9.99 -1.86
C ILE A 279 7.18 9.19 -1.04
N THR A 280 7.63 8.09 -0.45
CA THR A 280 6.82 7.31 0.48
C THR A 280 7.27 7.58 1.91
N GLY A 281 6.41 8.21 2.71
CA GLY A 281 6.59 8.40 4.14
C GLY A 281 5.73 7.42 4.93
N ARG A 282 6.27 6.86 6.01
CA ARG A 282 5.52 5.98 6.92
C ARG A 282 5.80 6.34 8.37
N GLY A 283 4.75 6.31 9.19
CA GLY A 283 4.83 6.44 10.63
C GLY A 283 4.01 5.35 11.32
N ALA A 284 4.39 4.95 12.52
CA ALA A 284 3.58 4.08 13.35
C ALA A 284 3.86 4.30 14.83
N VAL A 285 2.82 4.16 15.64
CA VAL A 285 2.92 4.05 17.09
C VAL A 285 2.30 2.74 17.51
N VAL A 286 2.98 1.97 18.35
CA VAL A 286 2.51 0.67 18.83
C VAL A 286 2.69 0.58 20.33
N LEU A 287 1.61 0.22 21.00
CA LEU A 287 1.52 0.02 22.45
C LEU A 287 1.27 -1.47 22.71
N PRO A 288 2.31 -2.26 23.04
CA PRO A 288 2.14 -3.67 23.40
C PRO A 288 1.81 -3.85 24.87
N TRP A 289 0.94 -4.82 25.20
CA TRP A 289 0.73 -5.32 26.55
C TRP A 289 0.42 -6.82 26.55
N GLY A 290 1.34 -7.60 27.06
CA GLY A 290 1.26 -9.06 26.99
C GLY A 290 1.18 -9.56 25.56
N ASN A 291 0.15 -10.34 25.23
CA ASN A 291 -0.12 -10.85 23.89
C ASN A 291 -1.02 -9.92 23.05
N LYS A 292 -1.42 -8.77 23.58
CA LYS A 292 -2.25 -7.77 22.89
C LYS A 292 -1.41 -6.57 22.47
N PHE A 293 -1.91 -5.81 21.52
CA PHE A 293 -1.33 -4.53 21.12
C PHE A 293 -2.39 -3.59 20.52
N LEU A 294 -2.20 -2.32 20.72
CA LEU A 294 -2.93 -1.23 20.08
C LEU A 294 -1.93 -0.41 19.29
N GLY A 295 -2.33 0.13 18.16
CA GLY A 295 -1.46 1.02 17.42
C GLY A 295 -2.17 1.89 16.41
N MET A 296 -1.41 2.84 15.91
CA MET A 296 -1.78 3.70 14.80
C MET A 296 -0.63 3.72 13.80
N SER A 297 -0.94 3.68 12.52
CA SER A 297 0.05 3.83 11.45
C SER A 297 -0.46 4.81 10.41
N MET A 298 0.48 5.51 9.80
CA MET A 298 0.25 6.46 8.72
C MET A 298 1.14 6.10 7.53
N LEU A 299 0.58 6.17 6.34
CA LEU A 299 1.27 6.10 5.06
C LEU A 299 0.96 7.37 4.29
N PHE A 300 1.99 7.95 3.71
CA PHE A 300 1.89 9.12 2.86
C PHE A 300 2.69 8.85 1.59
N ASN A 301 2.06 9.03 0.43
CA ASN A 301 2.70 8.96 -0.87
C ASN A 301 2.51 10.30 -1.58
N PHE A 302 3.61 10.87 -2.00
CA PHE A 302 3.64 12.04 -2.86
C PHE A 302 4.30 11.64 -4.18
N THR A 303 3.63 11.94 -5.29
CA THR A 303 4.14 11.66 -6.63
C THR A 303 4.04 12.95 -7.44
N ASN A 304 5.13 13.30 -8.07
CA ASN A 304 5.20 14.41 -9.01
C ASN A 304 5.70 13.85 -10.35
N THR A 305 4.87 13.89 -11.37
CA THR A 305 5.14 13.36 -12.70
C THR A 305 4.74 14.35 -13.78
N GLY A 306 5.47 14.35 -14.91
CA GLY A 306 5.23 15.23 -16.05
C GLY A 306 5.86 16.60 -15.91
N HIS A 307 5.52 17.50 -16.82
CA HIS A 307 6.10 18.84 -16.94
C HIS A 307 5.00 19.90 -17.08
N LYS A 308 5.16 21.05 -16.43
CA LYS A 308 4.17 22.14 -16.44
C LYS A 308 3.84 22.70 -17.83
N GLU A 309 4.77 22.57 -18.78
CA GLU A 309 4.58 23.02 -20.17
C GLU A 309 3.77 22.04 -21.04
N SER A 310 3.58 20.79 -20.56
CA SER A 310 2.74 19.79 -21.24
C SER A 310 1.58 19.35 -20.36
N LEU A 311 1.86 18.51 -19.39
CA LEU A 311 0.93 18.04 -18.38
C LEU A 311 1.72 17.65 -17.13
N GLY A 312 1.64 18.44 -16.08
CA GLY A 312 2.14 18.11 -14.75
C GLY A 312 1.04 17.46 -13.93
N LEU A 313 1.37 16.35 -13.26
CA LEU A 313 0.47 15.63 -12.37
C LEU A 313 1.09 15.53 -10.98
N HIS A 314 0.42 16.10 -10.00
CA HIS A 314 0.77 15.98 -8.60
C HIS A 314 -0.27 15.10 -7.92
N ASN A 315 0.18 14.01 -7.32
CA ASN A 315 -0.71 13.08 -6.62
C ASN A 315 -0.26 12.95 -5.17
N ILE A 316 -1.17 13.24 -4.27
CA ILE A 316 -1.00 13.05 -2.83
C ILE A 316 -1.98 11.98 -2.38
N LYS A 317 -1.46 10.91 -1.79
CA LYS A 317 -2.28 9.84 -1.22
C LYS A 317 -1.86 9.61 0.21
N TRP A 318 -2.82 9.63 1.11
CA TRP A 318 -2.58 9.38 2.52
C TRP A 318 -3.55 8.36 3.10
N HIS A 319 -3.11 7.71 4.17
CA HIS A 319 -3.82 6.62 4.79
C HIS A 319 -3.42 6.56 6.26
N VAL A 320 -4.39 6.70 7.13
CA VAL A 320 -4.24 6.55 8.57
C VAL A 320 -5.00 5.32 9.01
N ARG A 321 -4.35 4.49 9.79
CA ARG A 321 -4.90 3.22 10.28
C ARG A 321 -4.74 3.15 11.78
N THR A 322 -5.83 2.91 12.49
CA THR A 322 -5.80 2.43 13.88
C THR A 322 -6.01 0.92 13.88
N PHE A 323 -5.33 0.22 14.77
CA PHE A 323 -5.42 -1.23 14.82
C PHE A 323 -5.30 -1.75 16.24
N PHE A 324 -6.08 -2.79 16.53
CA PHE A 324 -5.97 -3.59 17.73
C PHE A 324 -5.68 -5.03 17.31
N GLY A 325 -4.79 -5.71 18.04
CA GLY A 325 -4.41 -7.08 17.71
C GLY A 325 -4.14 -7.97 18.90
N LEU A 326 -4.26 -9.26 18.62
CA LEU A 326 -4.04 -10.35 19.54
C LEU A 326 -3.07 -11.35 18.93
N ARG A 327 -2.03 -11.73 19.67
CA ARG A 327 -1.08 -12.78 19.31
C ARG A 327 -1.51 -14.09 19.93
N LEU A 328 -1.66 -15.15 19.11
CA LEU A 328 -2.19 -16.48 19.48
C LEU A 328 -1.14 -17.57 19.19
#